data_49728acc6a4bbcab0ce003dff9d1f5c0
#
_entry.id   49728acc6a4bbcab0ce003dff9d1f5c0
#
_cell.length_a   1.000
_cell.length_b   1.000
_cell.length_c   1.000
_cell.angle_alpha   90.00
_cell.angle_beta   90.00
_cell.angle_gamma   90.00
#
_symmetry.space_group_name_H-M   'P 1'
#
loop_
_entity.id
_entity.type
_entity.pdbx_description
1 polymer ?
#
loop_
_entity_poly.entity_id
_entity_poly.type
_entity_poly.pdbx_seq_one_letter_code
_entity_poly.pdbx_strand_id
1 'polypeptide(L)'
;MFDELDRYRFLGQSATKHNPTIIMKLIQGSKNPSSESLEDMLVEGFEFPVFEPGWVWLTGAGPGDPGLLTLHALNGLKQADVVIYDALVDEKILGLTRSSCELEYAGKRGGKPSPKQADISYRIIQRARNQKRVLRLKGGDPFVFGRGGEEALNLVEAGIPFRVIPGVTSGTAAPAYAGIPVTHRDTNSAVTFITGHGANGLVPERHDWEGIAKGSPVIVMYMAVKHLHSIASKLMEYGRIPEEPLALISKACTSEQQILETTLGNASIDALDAGIEPPAVVVVGEVVRMRQSLDWLGALEGKVLQRDPLGKRTLPETG
;
A
#
# COMPACT_ATOMS: atom_id res chain seq x y z
N MET A 1 11.92 40.14 -3.29
CA MET A 1 11.62 38.88 -2.62
C MET A 1 10.14 38.56 -2.85
N PHE A 2 9.76 38.42 -4.13
CA PHE A 2 8.46 37.97 -4.66
C PHE A 2 8.71 37.76 -6.16
N ASP A 3 9.14 36.54 -6.56
CA ASP A 3 9.22 36.20 -7.99
C ASP A 3 9.43 34.70 -8.23
N GLU A 4 8.66 33.85 -7.53
CA GLU A 4 8.64 32.40 -7.80
C GLU A 4 7.23 31.79 -7.90
N LEU A 5 6.17 32.59 -7.88
CA LEU A 5 4.78 32.11 -7.97
C LEU A 5 4.17 32.19 -9.38
N ASP A 6 4.89 32.68 -10.39
CA ASP A 6 4.36 32.87 -11.75
C ASP A 6 4.60 31.68 -12.71
N ARG A 7 5.19 30.55 -12.25
CA ARG A 7 5.43 29.39 -13.12
C ARG A 7 4.26 28.42 -13.27
N TYR A 8 3.16 28.63 -12.56
CA TYR A 8 1.97 27.76 -12.64
C TYR A 8 0.76 28.37 -13.35
N ARG A 9 0.95 29.45 -14.09
CA ARG A 9 -0.15 30.22 -14.72
C ARG A 9 -0.45 29.88 -16.17
N PHE A 10 0.07 28.78 -16.72
CA PHE A 10 -0.20 28.40 -18.12
C PHE A 10 -0.70 26.97 -18.24
N LEU A 11 -2.00 26.78 -18.12
CA LEU A 11 -2.75 25.70 -18.78
C LEU A 11 -4.24 26.11 -18.94
N GLY A 12 -4.45 27.20 -19.62
CA GLY A 12 -5.74 27.57 -20.19
C GLY A 12 -5.56 27.85 -21.66
N GLN A 13 -6.24 27.07 -22.49
CA GLN A 13 -6.42 27.22 -23.95
C GLN A 13 -5.26 26.73 -24.83
N SER A 14 -5.38 25.53 -25.30
CA SER A 14 -5.44 25.03 -26.68
C SER A 14 -5.14 23.54 -26.71
N ALA A 15 -5.98 22.76 -27.41
CA ALA A 15 -5.77 21.33 -27.64
C ALA A 15 -4.53 21.12 -28.52
N THR A 16 -3.36 21.02 -27.90
CA THR A 16 -2.17 20.52 -28.57
C THR A 16 -1.96 19.06 -28.13
N LYS A 17 -2.00 18.19 -29.11
CA LYS A 17 -1.66 16.76 -28.99
C LYS A 17 -0.32 16.64 -28.26
N HIS A 18 -0.34 16.23 -27.00
CA HIS A 18 0.89 15.99 -26.26
C HIS A 18 1.55 14.72 -26.81
N ASN A 19 2.82 14.86 -27.17
CA ASN A 19 3.62 13.77 -27.75
C ASN A 19 3.81 12.67 -26.68
N PRO A 20 3.32 11.43 -26.92
CA PRO A 20 3.45 10.31 -25.96
C PRO A 20 4.90 10.04 -25.54
N THR A 21 5.87 10.46 -26.35
CA THR A 21 7.30 10.31 -26.08
C THR A 21 7.80 11.11 -24.85
N ILE A 22 7.13 12.23 -24.51
CA ILE A 22 7.53 13.05 -23.34
C ILE A 22 7.07 12.39 -22.04
N ILE A 23 5.87 11.82 -22.04
CA ILE A 23 5.31 11.11 -20.87
C ILE A 23 6.10 9.83 -20.58
N MET A 24 6.47 9.08 -21.62
CA MET A 24 7.33 7.91 -21.48
C MET A 24 8.74 8.27 -20.98
N LYS A 25 9.29 9.44 -21.33
CA LYS A 25 10.58 9.91 -20.80
C LYS A 25 10.54 10.28 -19.32
N LEU A 26 9.42 10.77 -18.80
CA LEU A 26 9.23 11.06 -17.38
C LEU A 26 9.05 9.78 -16.55
N ILE A 27 8.43 8.74 -17.13
CA ILE A 27 8.23 7.44 -16.48
C ILE A 27 9.46 6.52 -16.63
N GLN A 28 10.18 6.60 -17.76
CA GLN A 28 11.34 5.74 -18.03
C GLN A 28 12.66 6.28 -17.49
N GLY A 29 12.69 7.42 -16.80
CA GLY A 29 13.94 8.06 -16.37
C GLY A 29 14.91 8.25 -17.54
N SER A 30 15.54 9.40 -17.70
CA SER A 30 16.59 9.57 -18.69
C SER A 30 17.63 8.46 -18.55
N LYS A 31 17.95 7.75 -19.63
CA LYS A 31 19.08 6.82 -19.63
C LYS A 31 20.35 7.60 -19.31
N ASN A 32 21.00 7.17 -18.25
CA ASN A 32 22.22 7.68 -17.60
C ASN A 32 22.05 8.86 -16.65
N PRO A 33 21.78 8.61 -15.38
CA PRO A 33 22.64 9.21 -14.38
C PRO A 33 23.99 8.47 -14.43
N SER A 34 25.10 9.19 -14.37
CA SER A 34 26.42 8.69 -14.01
C SER A 34 26.29 7.62 -12.92
N SER A 35 27.18 6.66 -12.86
CA SER A 35 27.24 5.50 -11.94
C SER A 35 27.37 5.91 -10.44
N GLU A 36 26.75 7.00 -10.02
CA GLU A 36 26.66 7.43 -8.64
C GLU A 36 25.84 6.42 -7.86
N SER A 37 26.38 5.89 -6.81
CA SER A 37 25.69 5.00 -5.89
C SER A 37 24.56 5.79 -5.19
N LEU A 38 23.54 5.11 -4.69
CA LEU A 38 22.51 5.77 -3.88
C LEU A 38 23.13 6.53 -2.68
N GLU A 39 24.28 6.08 -2.21
CA GLU A 39 25.06 6.72 -1.15
C GLU A 39 25.63 8.08 -1.59
N ASP A 40 26.06 8.19 -2.86
CA ASP A 40 26.55 9.45 -3.44
C ASP A 40 25.44 10.48 -3.69
N MET A 41 24.18 10.01 -3.79
CA MET A 41 23.00 10.87 -3.97
C MET A 41 22.39 11.37 -2.65
N LEU A 42 22.82 10.83 -1.51
CA LEU A 42 22.29 11.22 -0.20
C LEU A 42 23.03 12.44 0.34
N VAL A 43 22.28 13.28 1.06
CA VAL A 43 22.80 14.46 1.71
C VAL A 43 24.00 14.09 2.58
N GLU A 44 25.08 14.87 2.49
CA GLU A 44 26.28 14.73 3.31
C GLU A 44 25.90 14.59 4.80
N GLY A 45 26.38 13.51 5.46
CA GLY A 45 26.06 13.20 6.85
C GLY A 45 24.90 12.22 7.08
N PHE A 46 24.30 11.65 6.03
CA PHE A 46 23.32 10.57 6.21
C PHE A 46 24.03 9.22 6.33
N GLU A 47 23.92 8.61 7.51
CA GLU A 47 24.47 7.28 7.78
C GLU A 47 23.38 6.22 7.78
N PHE A 48 23.56 5.17 6.97
CA PHE A 48 22.72 4.00 7.04
C PHE A 48 23.04 3.13 8.25
N PRO A 49 22.03 2.54 8.91
CA PRO A 49 22.30 1.60 9.97
C PRO A 49 23.00 0.34 9.43
N VAL A 50 23.98 -0.13 10.18
CA VAL A 50 24.68 -1.39 9.89
C VAL A 50 23.77 -2.55 10.20
N PHE A 51 23.70 -3.52 9.29
CA PHE A 51 22.97 -4.78 9.50
C PHE A 51 23.95 -5.83 10.06
N GLU A 52 23.97 -5.99 11.37
CA GLU A 52 24.91 -6.86 12.04
C GLU A 52 24.60 -8.36 11.84
N PRO A 53 25.61 -9.24 11.76
CA PRO A 53 25.40 -10.69 11.76
C PRO A 53 24.59 -11.15 12.98
N GLY A 54 23.68 -12.10 12.79
CA GLY A 54 22.82 -12.61 13.86
C GLY A 54 21.58 -11.73 14.13
N TRP A 55 21.44 -10.59 13.48
CA TRP A 55 20.27 -9.72 13.58
C TRP A 55 19.17 -10.09 12.60
N VAL A 56 17.95 -9.74 12.99
CA VAL A 56 16.76 -9.83 12.12
C VAL A 56 16.20 -8.44 11.87
N TRP A 57 15.99 -8.08 10.60
CA TRP A 57 15.24 -6.89 10.24
C TRP A 57 13.85 -7.27 9.75
N LEU A 58 12.80 -6.84 10.48
CA LEU A 58 11.41 -6.95 10.08
C LEU A 58 11.06 -5.76 9.19
N THR A 59 11.00 -5.99 7.90
CA THR A 59 11.02 -4.93 6.90
C THR A 59 9.78 -4.94 6.03
N GLY A 60 9.16 -3.76 5.84
CA GLY A 60 8.09 -3.56 4.88
C GLY A 60 8.60 -3.41 3.45
N ALA A 61 8.02 -4.18 2.55
CA ALA A 61 8.31 -4.11 1.11
C ALA A 61 7.49 -3.04 0.38
N GLY A 62 6.57 -2.37 1.09
CA GLY A 62 5.60 -1.51 0.42
C GLY A 62 4.49 -2.29 -0.30
N PRO A 63 3.61 -1.60 -1.04
CA PRO A 63 2.37 -2.16 -1.57
C PRO A 63 2.51 -2.85 -2.95
N GLY A 64 3.69 -2.85 -3.57
CA GLY A 64 3.93 -3.45 -4.89
C GLY A 64 4.95 -2.67 -5.72
N ASP A 65 4.80 -1.36 -5.85
CA ASP A 65 5.75 -0.50 -6.56
C ASP A 65 7.11 -0.46 -5.84
N PRO A 66 8.23 -0.90 -6.46
CA PRO A 66 9.56 -0.79 -5.87
C PRO A 66 9.97 0.65 -5.52
N GLY A 67 9.43 1.66 -6.21
CA GLY A 67 9.65 3.07 -5.91
C GLY A 67 9.11 3.51 -4.55
N LEU A 68 8.25 2.69 -3.92
CA LEU A 68 7.72 2.94 -2.58
C LEU A 68 8.50 2.24 -1.46
N LEU A 69 9.65 1.65 -1.76
CA LEU A 69 10.57 1.17 -0.74
C LEU A 69 11.14 2.33 0.06
N THR A 70 11.27 2.14 1.37
CA THR A 70 12.06 3.07 2.16
C THR A 70 13.56 2.87 1.89
N LEU A 71 14.35 3.93 2.05
CA LEU A 71 15.82 3.83 1.91
C LEU A 71 16.42 2.80 2.86
N HIS A 72 15.89 2.69 4.07
CA HIS A 72 16.33 1.66 5.02
C HIS A 72 15.99 0.24 4.56
N ALA A 73 14.83 0.03 3.93
CA ALA A 73 14.47 -1.26 3.36
C ALA A 73 15.43 -1.66 2.21
N LEU A 74 15.73 -0.72 1.33
CA LEU A 74 16.70 -0.93 0.26
C LEU A 74 18.10 -1.24 0.80
N ASN A 75 18.56 -0.49 1.80
CA ASN A 75 19.84 -0.75 2.48
C ASN A 75 19.86 -2.15 3.11
N GLY A 76 18.78 -2.57 3.78
CA GLY A 76 18.64 -3.92 4.33
C GLY A 76 18.73 -5.01 3.26
N LEU A 77 18.05 -4.83 2.11
CA LEU A 77 18.10 -5.76 0.98
C LEU A 77 19.52 -5.94 0.44
N LYS A 78 20.29 -4.84 0.35
CA LYS A 78 21.68 -4.88 -0.12
C LYS A 78 22.64 -5.55 0.87
N GLN A 79 22.34 -5.56 2.17
CA GLN A 79 23.20 -6.14 3.21
C GLN A 79 22.81 -7.56 3.62
N ALA A 80 21.56 -7.98 3.40
CA ALA A 80 21.04 -9.27 3.86
C ALA A 80 21.83 -10.47 3.32
N ASP A 81 22.05 -11.47 4.18
CA ASP A 81 22.54 -12.78 3.79
C ASP A 81 21.39 -13.71 3.40
N VAL A 82 20.23 -13.54 4.02
CA VAL A 82 19.00 -14.29 3.76
C VAL A 82 17.82 -13.34 3.77
N VAL A 83 16.97 -13.40 2.75
CA VAL A 83 15.66 -12.73 2.70
C VAL A 83 14.56 -13.78 2.80
N ILE A 84 13.77 -13.73 3.88
CA ILE A 84 12.59 -14.58 4.06
C ILE A 84 11.36 -13.71 3.72
N TYR A 85 10.66 -14.03 2.62
CA TYR A 85 9.62 -13.16 2.07
C TYR A 85 8.28 -13.87 1.87
N ASP A 86 7.17 -13.10 1.89
CA ASP A 86 5.81 -13.61 1.67
C ASP A 86 5.33 -13.43 0.22
N ALA A 87 4.09 -13.90 -0.06
CA ALA A 87 3.51 -13.92 -1.39
C ALA A 87 3.16 -12.54 -1.97
N LEU A 88 3.18 -11.48 -1.16
CA LEU A 88 2.80 -10.13 -1.57
C LEU A 88 4.01 -9.26 -1.94
N VAL A 89 5.20 -9.81 -1.87
CA VAL A 89 6.44 -9.10 -2.26
C VAL A 89 6.63 -9.24 -3.76
N ASP A 90 6.76 -8.11 -4.46
CA ASP A 90 7.03 -8.07 -5.90
C ASP A 90 8.44 -8.63 -6.21
N GLU A 91 8.56 -9.42 -7.29
CA GLU A 91 9.84 -10.01 -7.71
C GLU A 91 10.90 -8.95 -8.04
N LYS A 92 10.51 -7.77 -8.53
CA LYS A 92 11.43 -6.66 -8.78
C LYS A 92 12.14 -6.19 -7.52
N ILE A 93 11.47 -6.27 -6.37
CA ILE A 93 12.07 -5.94 -5.07
C ILE A 93 13.10 -6.99 -4.66
N LEU A 94 12.81 -8.27 -4.91
CA LEU A 94 13.77 -9.35 -4.66
C LEU A 94 15.02 -9.21 -5.54
N GLY A 95 14.86 -8.68 -6.75
CA GLY A 95 15.97 -8.38 -7.66
C GLY A 95 16.94 -7.29 -7.17
N LEU A 96 16.57 -6.53 -6.11
CA LEU A 96 17.45 -5.51 -5.49
C LEU A 96 18.43 -6.11 -4.47
N THR A 97 18.32 -7.40 -4.16
CA THR A 97 19.28 -8.09 -3.28
C THR A 97 20.60 -8.32 -3.99
N ARG A 98 21.66 -8.54 -3.22
CA ARG A 98 22.94 -8.97 -3.79
C ARG A 98 22.84 -10.41 -4.31
N SER A 99 23.64 -10.77 -5.31
CA SER A 99 23.63 -12.08 -5.97
C SER A 99 23.94 -13.26 -5.03
N SER A 100 24.64 -13.01 -3.91
CA SER A 100 24.97 -14.03 -2.90
C SER A 100 23.89 -14.18 -1.82
N CYS A 101 22.79 -13.41 -1.87
CA CYS A 101 21.72 -13.49 -0.90
C CYS A 101 20.83 -14.72 -1.13
N GLU A 102 20.56 -15.48 -0.09
CA GLU A 102 19.60 -16.58 -0.13
C GLU A 102 18.17 -16.04 -0.10
N LEU A 103 17.30 -16.47 -1.01
CA LEU A 103 15.89 -16.10 -1.05
C LEU A 103 15.03 -17.26 -0.58
N GLU A 104 14.30 -17.09 0.53
CA GLU A 104 13.42 -18.09 1.12
C GLU A 104 11.95 -17.63 1.06
N TYR A 105 11.15 -18.34 0.28
CA TYR A 105 9.72 -18.09 0.23
C TYR A 105 9.00 -18.61 1.49
N ALA A 106 8.23 -17.75 2.15
CA ALA A 106 7.44 -18.04 3.33
C ALA A 106 5.93 -17.95 3.11
N GLY A 107 5.48 -17.68 1.88
CA GLY A 107 4.06 -17.62 1.51
C GLY A 107 3.42 -19.01 1.31
N LYS A 108 2.13 -19.01 0.96
CA LYS A 108 1.42 -20.22 0.57
C LYS A 108 1.96 -20.74 -0.76
N ARG A 109 2.36 -21.99 -0.83
CA ARG A 109 2.60 -22.67 -2.11
C ARG A 109 1.31 -23.35 -2.55
N GLY A 110 0.93 -23.15 -3.80
CA GLY A 110 -0.30 -23.73 -4.37
C GLY A 110 -0.45 -25.22 -4.02
N GLY A 111 -1.63 -25.59 -3.51
CA GLY A 111 -1.96 -26.98 -3.13
C GLY A 111 -1.34 -27.52 -1.84
N LYS A 112 -0.47 -26.77 -1.15
CA LYS A 112 0.10 -27.18 0.15
C LYS A 112 -0.50 -26.36 1.29
N PRO A 113 -0.62 -26.94 2.52
CA PRO A 113 -0.99 -26.16 3.70
C PRO A 113 -0.09 -24.94 3.86
N SER A 114 -0.66 -23.80 4.27
CA SER A 114 0.16 -22.63 4.63
C SER A 114 1.16 -23.02 5.70
N PRO A 115 2.44 -22.58 5.60
CA PRO A 115 3.35 -22.70 6.74
C PRO A 115 2.69 -22.08 7.97
N LYS A 116 2.73 -22.78 9.09
CA LYS A 116 2.27 -22.18 10.35
C LYS A 116 3.19 -21.01 10.69
N GLN A 117 2.65 -19.98 11.34
CA GLN A 117 3.46 -18.81 11.74
C GLN A 117 4.66 -19.22 12.59
N ALA A 118 4.48 -20.23 13.44
CA ALA A 118 5.56 -20.81 14.25
C ALA A 118 6.72 -21.36 13.41
N ASP A 119 6.43 -21.97 12.24
CA ASP A 119 7.46 -22.52 11.36
C ASP A 119 8.28 -21.39 10.68
N ILE A 120 7.63 -20.27 10.38
CA ILE A 120 8.29 -19.08 9.82
C ILE A 120 9.22 -18.47 10.89
N SER A 121 8.70 -18.23 12.09
CA SER A 121 9.49 -17.70 13.22
C SER A 121 10.67 -18.62 13.56
N TYR A 122 10.45 -19.92 13.56
CA TYR A 122 11.53 -20.89 13.80
C TYR A 122 12.66 -20.76 12.75
N ARG A 123 12.31 -20.69 11.45
CA ARG A 123 13.31 -20.51 10.38
C ARG A 123 14.09 -19.21 10.55
N ILE A 124 13.42 -18.09 10.81
CA ILE A 124 14.04 -16.80 11.06
C ILE A 124 15.07 -16.90 12.19
N ILE A 125 14.66 -17.48 13.34
CA ILE A 125 15.51 -17.65 14.52
C ILE A 125 16.73 -18.54 14.22
N GLN A 126 16.55 -19.67 13.52
CA GLN A 126 17.65 -20.56 13.15
C GLN A 126 18.68 -19.89 12.26
N ARG A 127 18.23 -19.10 11.27
CA ARG A 127 19.14 -18.35 10.41
C ARG A 127 19.92 -17.28 11.17
N ALA A 128 19.27 -16.56 12.10
CA ALA A 128 19.93 -15.56 12.94
C ALA A 128 20.95 -16.20 13.89
N ARG A 129 20.62 -17.33 14.52
CA ARG A 129 21.57 -18.09 15.37
C ARG A 129 22.81 -18.56 14.62
N ASN A 130 22.68 -18.82 13.31
CA ASN A 130 23.79 -19.11 12.42
C ASN A 130 24.54 -17.86 11.92
N GLN A 131 24.42 -16.76 12.66
CA GLN A 131 25.10 -15.49 12.38
C GLN A 131 24.78 -14.89 11.00
N LYS A 132 23.62 -15.23 10.41
CA LYS A 132 23.15 -14.61 9.17
C LYS A 132 22.44 -13.28 9.47
N ARG A 133 22.60 -12.30 8.58
CA ARG A 133 21.76 -11.09 8.52
C ARG A 133 20.45 -11.49 7.88
N VAL A 134 19.39 -11.60 8.67
CA VAL A 134 18.09 -12.11 8.20
C VAL A 134 17.13 -10.97 7.96
N LEU A 135 16.80 -10.71 6.72
CA LEU A 135 15.74 -9.77 6.36
C LEU A 135 14.42 -10.51 6.23
N ARG A 136 13.48 -10.26 7.13
CA ARG A 136 12.09 -10.70 6.99
C ARG A 136 11.32 -9.64 6.21
N LEU A 137 11.08 -9.91 4.92
CA LEU A 137 10.45 -8.97 3.99
C LEU A 137 8.95 -9.27 3.88
N LYS A 138 8.12 -8.27 4.17
CA LYS A 138 6.66 -8.37 4.26
C LYS A 138 5.99 -7.37 3.33
N GLY A 139 4.96 -7.79 2.60
CA GLY A 139 4.16 -6.86 1.80
C GLY A 139 3.55 -5.75 2.66
N GLY A 140 3.54 -4.51 2.16
CA GLY A 140 3.09 -3.33 2.89
C GLY A 140 4.01 -2.97 4.05
N ASP A 141 3.44 -2.85 5.25
CA ASP A 141 4.11 -2.56 6.51
C ASP A 141 4.08 -3.79 7.45
N PRO A 142 5.17 -4.12 8.15
CA PRO A 142 5.22 -5.32 8.99
C PRO A 142 4.23 -5.29 10.16
N PHE A 143 3.82 -4.11 10.65
CA PHE A 143 2.96 -3.95 11.82
C PHE A 143 1.50 -3.62 11.49
N VAL A 144 1.17 -3.41 10.20
CA VAL A 144 -0.21 -3.17 9.76
C VAL A 144 -0.80 -4.45 9.17
N PHE A 145 -1.56 -5.21 9.96
CA PHE A 145 -2.15 -6.52 9.62
C PHE A 145 -1.17 -7.56 9.05
N GLY A 146 0.13 -7.33 9.26
CA GLY A 146 1.22 -8.16 8.76
C GLY A 146 1.74 -9.19 9.75
N ARG A 147 1.22 -9.28 10.98
CA ARG A 147 1.68 -10.16 12.07
C ARG A 147 3.14 -9.95 12.49
N GLY A 148 3.76 -8.84 12.11
CA GLY A 148 5.14 -8.53 12.48
C GLY A 148 5.35 -8.41 14.00
N GLY A 149 4.31 -8.00 14.75
CA GLY A 149 4.34 -7.99 16.21
C GLY A 149 4.50 -9.39 16.82
N GLU A 150 3.83 -10.41 16.27
CA GLU A 150 3.99 -11.80 16.70
C GLU A 150 5.42 -12.31 16.39
N GLU A 151 5.94 -11.99 15.20
CA GLU A 151 7.30 -12.34 14.81
C GLU A 151 8.32 -11.66 15.73
N ALA A 152 8.14 -10.38 16.06
CA ALA A 152 8.99 -9.63 16.98
C ALA A 152 9.01 -10.24 18.40
N LEU A 153 7.85 -10.59 18.95
CA LEU A 153 7.75 -11.24 20.25
C LEU A 153 8.50 -12.58 20.30
N ASN A 154 8.40 -13.40 19.24
CA ASN A 154 9.15 -14.65 19.14
C ASN A 154 10.67 -14.42 19.09
N LEU A 155 11.13 -13.32 18.48
CA LEU A 155 12.55 -12.94 18.48
C LEU A 155 13.02 -12.52 19.86
N VAL A 156 12.21 -11.74 20.60
CA VAL A 156 12.49 -11.37 21.99
C VAL A 156 12.63 -12.61 22.87
N GLU A 157 11.68 -13.55 22.78
CA GLU A 157 11.70 -14.80 23.53
C GLU A 157 12.94 -15.65 23.22
N ALA A 158 13.38 -15.64 21.96
CA ALA A 158 14.57 -16.36 21.51
C ALA A 158 15.90 -15.64 21.82
N GLY A 159 15.87 -14.42 22.35
CA GLY A 159 17.04 -13.57 22.60
C GLY A 159 17.74 -13.08 21.31
N ILE A 160 17.00 -12.98 20.21
CA ILE A 160 17.53 -12.51 18.93
C ILE A 160 17.33 -11.01 18.79
N PRO A 161 18.40 -10.23 18.56
CA PRO A 161 18.28 -8.80 18.31
C PRO A 161 17.59 -8.52 16.96
N PHE A 162 16.72 -7.50 16.94
CA PHE A 162 16.00 -7.16 15.73
C PHE A 162 15.82 -5.64 15.55
N ARG A 163 15.50 -5.26 14.33
CA ARG A 163 15.09 -3.92 13.95
C ARG A 163 13.79 -3.98 13.15
N VAL A 164 12.91 -3.01 13.36
CA VAL A 164 11.72 -2.81 12.52
C VAL A 164 11.99 -1.70 11.53
N ILE A 165 11.78 -2.00 10.25
CA ILE A 165 11.83 -1.05 9.15
C ILE A 165 10.39 -0.89 8.62
N PRO A 166 9.71 0.22 8.87
CA PRO A 166 8.38 0.47 8.32
C PRO A 166 8.36 0.40 6.80
N GLY A 167 7.20 0.08 6.25
CA GLY A 167 6.92 0.17 4.83
C GLY A 167 5.66 0.96 4.56
N VAL A 168 5.47 1.40 3.32
CA VAL A 168 4.22 2.06 2.93
C VAL A 168 3.11 1.01 2.92
N THR A 169 2.13 1.17 3.81
CA THR A 169 1.00 0.23 3.89
C THR A 169 0.03 0.41 2.73
N SER A 170 -0.54 -0.69 2.22
CA SER A 170 -1.51 -0.63 1.11
C SER A 170 -2.79 0.16 1.46
N GLY A 171 -3.15 0.28 2.73
CA GLY A 171 -4.33 1.07 3.13
C GLY A 171 -4.18 2.58 2.91
N THR A 172 -2.97 3.09 2.74
CA THR A 172 -2.72 4.49 2.35
C THR A 172 -2.29 4.59 0.88
N ALA A 173 -1.46 3.67 0.43
CA ALA A 173 -0.92 3.71 -0.93
C ALA A 173 -1.97 3.36 -2.00
N ALA A 174 -2.79 2.34 -1.78
CA ALA A 174 -3.81 1.94 -2.74
C ALA A 174 -4.81 3.08 -3.02
N PRO A 175 -5.40 3.73 -2.01
CA PRO A 175 -6.23 4.90 -2.25
C PRO A 175 -5.48 6.04 -2.97
N ALA A 176 -4.24 6.34 -2.60
CA ALA A 176 -3.45 7.38 -3.25
C ALA A 176 -3.22 7.09 -4.75
N TYR A 177 -2.89 5.84 -5.10
CA TYR A 177 -2.74 5.40 -6.49
C TYR A 177 -4.08 5.33 -7.24
N ALA A 178 -5.19 5.27 -6.51
CA ALA A 178 -6.54 5.39 -7.07
C ALA A 178 -7.05 6.84 -7.14
N GLY A 179 -6.27 7.85 -6.71
CA GLY A 179 -6.72 9.23 -6.64
C GLY A 179 -7.79 9.47 -5.56
N ILE A 180 -7.75 8.68 -4.47
CA ILE A 180 -8.68 8.77 -3.34
C ILE A 180 -7.88 9.17 -2.09
N PRO A 181 -8.00 10.40 -1.58
CA PRO A 181 -7.38 10.78 -0.33
C PRO A 181 -8.13 10.12 0.84
N VAL A 182 -7.44 9.39 1.72
CA VAL A 182 -8.10 8.78 2.89
C VAL A 182 -8.56 9.82 3.93
N THR A 183 -8.06 11.03 3.86
CA THR A 183 -8.52 12.20 4.62
C THR A 183 -8.65 13.40 3.71
N HIS A 184 -9.70 14.18 3.91
CA HIS A 184 -9.90 15.45 3.18
C HIS A 184 -10.70 16.43 4.05
N ARG A 185 -10.24 17.69 4.13
CA ARG A 185 -10.82 18.70 5.00
C ARG A 185 -12.35 18.81 4.89
N ASP A 186 -12.90 18.69 3.69
CA ASP A 186 -14.32 18.88 3.42
C ASP A 186 -15.17 17.62 3.63
N THR A 187 -14.54 16.45 3.86
CA THR A 187 -15.24 15.16 4.01
C THR A 187 -15.01 14.52 5.37
N ASN A 188 -13.77 14.48 5.87
CA ASN A 188 -13.45 13.74 7.07
C ASN A 188 -12.14 14.17 7.74
N SER A 189 -12.10 14.04 9.07
CA SER A 189 -10.90 14.24 9.90
C SER A 189 -10.43 12.95 10.57
N ALA A 190 -11.05 11.80 10.26
CA ALA A 190 -10.70 10.51 10.81
C ALA A 190 -10.77 9.42 9.74
N VAL A 191 -9.93 8.39 9.89
CA VAL A 191 -9.93 7.16 9.07
C VAL A 191 -9.77 5.95 9.98
N THR A 192 -10.52 4.89 9.71
CA THR A 192 -10.42 3.65 10.47
C THR A 192 -9.91 2.53 9.56
N PHE A 193 -8.78 1.92 9.95
CA PHE A 193 -8.26 0.73 9.30
C PHE A 193 -8.80 -0.52 9.98
N ILE A 194 -9.42 -1.42 9.22
CA ILE A 194 -9.90 -2.71 9.72
C ILE A 194 -9.46 -3.85 8.82
N THR A 195 -9.47 -5.07 9.38
CA THR A 195 -9.32 -6.30 8.58
C THR A 195 -10.68 -6.97 8.40
N GLY A 196 -11.00 -7.39 7.19
CA GLY A 196 -12.20 -8.18 6.89
C GLY A 196 -12.04 -9.68 7.15
N HIS A 197 -10.85 -10.14 7.58
CA HIS A 197 -10.54 -11.54 7.76
C HIS A 197 -9.90 -11.79 9.12
N GLY A 198 -10.57 -12.60 9.95
CA GLY A 198 -10.05 -13.03 11.24
C GLY A 198 -9.15 -14.25 11.16
N ALA A 199 -8.53 -14.63 12.27
CA ALA A 199 -7.65 -15.79 12.37
C ALA A 199 -8.36 -17.12 12.04
N ASN A 200 -9.67 -17.19 12.31
CA ASN A 200 -10.54 -18.32 11.99
C ASN A 200 -11.04 -18.36 10.53
N GLY A 201 -10.63 -17.41 9.71
CA GLY A 201 -11.05 -17.31 8.31
C GLY A 201 -12.42 -16.67 8.08
N LEU A 202 -13.04 -16.15 9.13
CA LEU A 202 -14.35 -15.49 9.10
C LEU A 202 -14.20 -13.98 9.33
N VAL A 203 -15.29 -13.24 9.20
CA VAL A 203 -15.36 -11.84 9.61
C VAL A 203 -15.03 -11.74 11.11
N PRO A 204 -14.12 -10.84 11.54
CA PRO A 204 -13.76 -10.75 12.94
C PRO A 204 -14.95 -10.39 13.84
N GLU A 205 -15.25 -11.25 14.81
CA GLU A 205 -16.31 -11.00 15.82
C GLU A 205 -15.94 -9.88 16.81
N ARG A 206 -14.63 -9.58 16.94
CA ARG A 206 -14.10 -8.58 17.85
C ARG A 206 -14.37 -7.12 17.42
N HIS A 207 -14.80 -6.92 16.17
CA HIS A 207 -15.11 -5.56 15.71
C HIS A 207 -16.38 -5.06 16.35
N ASP A 208 -16.31 -3.89 16.97
CA ASP A 208 -17.49 -3.12 17.34
C ASP A 208 -18.07 -2.48 16.05
N TRP A 209 -18.92 -3.25 15.38
CA TRP A 209 -19.52 -2.82 14.11
C TRP A 209 -20.40 -1.60 14.25
N GLU A 210 -21.09 -1.45 15.38
CA GLU A 210 -21.90 -0.27 15.65
C GLU A 210 -21.04 0.97 15.82
N GLY A 211 -19.99 0.90 16.64
CA GLY A 211 -19.02 1.97 16.82
C GLY A 211 -18.30 2.35 15.54
N ILE A 212 -17.90 1.34 14.73
CA ILE A 212 -17.26 1.56 13.44
C ILE A 212 -18.21 2.24 12.44
N ALA A 213 -19.45 1.72 12.32
CA ALA A 213 -20.42 2.28 11.38
C ALA A 213 -20.77 3.73 11.69
N LYS A 214 -20.95 4.07 12.97
CA LYS A 214 -21.35 5.41 13.41
C LYS A 214 -20.19 6.39 13.55
N GLY A 215 -19.02 5.91 13.97
CA GLY A 215 -17.88 6.76 14.32
C GLY A 215 -16.82 6.94 13.25
N SER A 216 -16.81 6.14 12.17
CA SER A 216 -15.75 6.15 11.17
C SER A 216 -16.22 6.80 9.86
N PRO A 217 -15.93 8.08 9.61
CA PRO A 217 -16.36 8.73 8.36
C PRO A 217 -15.73 8.10 7.11
N VAL A 218 -14.55 7.50 7.24
CA VAL A 218 -13.88 6.72 6.20
C VAL A 218 -13.39 5.42 6.80
N ILE A 219 -13.70 4.31 6.14
CA ILE A 219 -13.23 2.98 6.52
C ILE A 219 -12.35 2.44 5.40
N VAL A 220 -11.15 1.99 5.76
CA VAL A 220 -10.23 1.31 4.85
C VAL A 220 -10.07 -0.14 5.30
N MET A 221 -10.45 -1.08 4.44
CA MET A 221 -10.53 -2.49 4.79
C MET A 221 -9.48 -3.31 4.04
N TYR A 222 -8.73 -4.10 4.79
CA TYR A 222 -7.80 -5.10 4.28
C TYR A 222 -8.47 -6.48 4.27
N MET A 223 -8.12 -7.32 3.29
CA MET A 223 -8.59 -8.71 3.23
C MET A 223 -10.12 -8.85 3.29
N ALA A 224 -10.86 -7.85 2.78
CA ALA A 224 -12.32 -7.77 2.93
C ALA A 224 -13.09 -8.42 1.77
N VAL A 225 -12.50 -8.60 0.59
CA VAL A 225 -13.21 -9.01 -0.65
C VAL A 225 -14.04 -10.28 -0.44
N LYS A 226 -13.46 -11.32 0.16
CA LYS A 226 -14.17 -12.58 0.42
C LYS A 226 -15.42 -12.43 1.29
N HIS A 227 -15.45 -11.46 2.17
CA HIS A 227 -16.51 -11.23 3.16
C HIS A 227 -17.27 -9.94 2.93
N LEU A 228 -17.12 -9.34 1.74
CA LEU A 228 -17.62 -8.00 1.45
C LEU A 228 -19.13 -7.89 1.65
N HIS A 229 -19.90 -8.90 1.23
CA HIS A 229 -21.35 -8.96 1.46
C HIS A 229 -21.70 -8.86 2.96
N SER A 230 -21.09 -9.72 3.79
CA SER A 230 -21.37 -9.74 5.23
C SER A 230 -20.94 -8.45 5.92
N ILE A 231 -19.82 -7.85 5.51
CA ILE A 231 -19.31 -6.59 6.06
C ILE A 231 -20.23 -5.44 5.68
N ALA A 232 -20.61 -5.33 4.41
CA ALA A 232 -21.53 -4.31 3.93
C ALA A 232 -22.90 -4.40 4.65
N SER A 233 -23.43 -5.61 4.78
CA SER A 233 -24.69 -5.85 5.51
C SER A 233 -24.62 -5.37 6.96
N LYS A 234 -23.51 -5.66 7.69
CA LYS A 234 -23.31 -5.19 9.05
C LYS A 234 -23.22 -3.66 9.14
N LEU A 235 -22.48 -3.03 8.24
CA LEU A 235 -22.37 -1.57 8.22
C LEU A 235 -23.73 -0.91 7.96
N MET A 236 -24.56 -1.47 7.06
CA MET A 236 -25.91 -0.98 6.78
C MET A 236 -26.88 -1.26 7.94
N GLU A 237 -26.79 -2.41 8.61
CA GLU A 237 -27.57 -2.75 9.81
C GLU A 237 -27.38 -1.70 10.91
N TYR A 238 -26.17 -1.15 11.06
CA TYR A 238 -25.85 -0.11 12.02
C TYR A 238 -25.92 1.32 11.46
N GLY A 239 -26.65 1.51 10.35
CA GLY A 239 -27.15 2.82 9.89
C GLY A 239 -26.34 3.47 8.76
N ARG A 240 -25.40 2.79 8.14
CA ARG A 240 -24.81 3.30 6.88
C ARG A 240 -25.80 3.12 5.73
N ILE A 241 -25.82 4.09 4.82
CA ILE A 241 -26.76 4.07 3.70
C ILE A 241 -26.21 3.19 2.55
N PRO A 242 -27.09 2.46 1.82
CA PRO A 242 -26.67 1.63 0.69
C PRO A 242 -25.96 2.39 -0.43
N GLU A 243 -26.30 3.66 -0.61
CA GLU A 243 -25.77 4.56 -1.64
C GLU A 243 -24.41 5.16 -1.27
N GLU A 244 -23.86 4.85 -0.09
CA GLU A 244 -22.57 5.36 0.34
C GLU A 244 -21.47 4.93 -0.62
N PRO A 245 -20.60 5.87 -1.09
CA PRO A 245 -19.55 5.56 -2.03
C PRO A 245 -18.55 4.56 -1.48
N LEU A 246 -18.18 3.61 -2.33
CA LEU A 246 -17.20 2.57 -2.05
C LEU A 246 -16.28 2.37 -3.24
N ALA A 247 -15.00 2.16 -3.00
CA ALA A 247 -14.04 1.76 -4.01
C ALA A 247 -13.31 0.48 -3.60
N LEU A 248 -13.15 -0.44 -4.55
CA LEU A 248 -12.24 -1.58 -4.44
C LEU A 248 -11.02 -1.33 -5.31
N ILE A 249 -9.84 -1.53 -4.75
CA ILE A 249 -8.56 -1.31 -5.42
C ILE A 249 -7.79 -2.62 -5.35
N SER A 250 -7.83 -3.38 -6.44
CA SER A 250 -7.14 -4.67 -6.57
C SER A 250 -5.76 -4.48 -7.14
N LYS A 251 -4.79 -5.30 -6.70
CA LYS A 251 -3.39 -5.30 -7.14
C LYS A 251 -2.79 -3.90 -7.17
N ALA A 252 -3.12 -3.10 -6.16
CA ALA A 252 -2.75 -1.68 -6.06
C ALA A 252 -1.24 -1.48 -6.19
N CYS A 253 -0.85 -0.35 -6.78
CA CYS A 253 0.54 0.05 -7.01
C CYS A 253 1.34 -0.93 -7.89
N THR A 254 0.66 -1.69 -8.74
CA THR A 254 1.28 -2.54 -9.77
C THR A 254 0.73 -2.19 -11.15
N SER A 255 1.34 -2.72 -12.20
CA SER A 255 0.82 -2.58 -13.59
C SER A 255 -0.52 -3.29 -13.83
N GLU A 256 -0.94 -4.14 -12.89
CA GLU A 256 -2.22 -4.86 -12.95
C GLU A 256 -3.29 -4.23 -12.05
N GLN A 257 -3.08 -3.00 -11.60
CA GLN A 257 -4.04 -2.32 -10.73
C GLN A 257 -5.40 -2.19 -11.40
N GLN A 258 -6.45 -2.62 -10.69
CA GLN A 258 -7.84 -2.43 -11.09
C GLN A 258 -8.58 -1.64 -10.02
N ILE A 259 -9.46 -0.74 -10.44
CA ILE A 259 -10.24 0.10 -9.53
C ILE A 259 -11.71 -0.01 -9.93
N LEU A 260 -12.54 -0.40 -8.97
CA LEU A 260 -13.99 -0.43 -9.11
C LEU A 260 -14.59 0.60 -8.15
N GLU A 261 -15.27 1.60 -8.69
CA GLU A 261 -16.12 2.53 -7.94
C GLU A 261 -17.56 2.00 -7.93
N THR A 262 -18.15 1.92 -6.76
CA THR A 262 -19.52 1.42 -6.55
C THR A 262 -20.13 2.03 -5.28
N THR A 263 -21.19 1.44 -4.76
CA THR A 263 -21.82 1.82 -3.49
C THR A 263 -21.77 0.66 -2.49
N LEU A 264 -21.95 0.99 -1.21
CA LEU A 264 -21.92 -0.02 -0.14
C LEU A 264 -22.92 -1.15 -0.38
N GLY A 265 -24.13 -0.83 -0.85
CA GLY A 265 -25.19 -1.82 -1.11
C GLY A 265 -24.88 -2.75 -2.29
N ASN A 266 -24.19 -2.24 -3.31
CA ASN A 266 -23.91 -3.01 -4.54
C ASN A 266 -22.51 -3.67 -4.52
N ALA A 267 -21.66 -3.32 -3.56
CA ALA A 267 -20.23 -3.64 -3.55
C ALA A 267 -19.92 -5.11 -3.83
N SER A 268 -20.68 -6.04 -3.25
CA SER A 268 -20.39 -7.47 -3.36
C SER A 268 -20.76 -8.02 -4.74
N ILE A 269 -21.85 -7.54 -5.36
CA ILE A 269 -22.32 -7.95 -6.68
C ILE A 269 -21.37 -7.36 -7.73
N ASP A 270 -21.14 -6.05 -7.67
CA ASP A 270 -20.30 -5.37 -8.63
C ASP A 270 -18.83 -5.87 -8.60
N ALA A 271 -18.32 -6.22 -7.40
CA ALA A 271 -16.99 -6.81 -7.27
C ALA A 271 -16.88 -8.20 -7.95
N LEU A 272 -17.94 -9.01 -7.86
CA LEU A 272 -18.01 -10.30 -8.52
C LEU A 272 -18.08 -10.14 -10.05
N ASP A 273 -18.97 -9.27 -10.51
CA ASP A 273 -19.18 -9.02 -11.95
C ASP A 273 -17.95 -8.40 -12.62
N ALA A 274 -17.23 -7.54 -11.90
CA ALA A 274 -15.97 -6.94 -12.36
C ALA A 274 -14.75 -7.87 -12.21
N GLY A 275 -14.91 -9.05 -11.61
CA GLY A 275 -13.79 -9.98 -11.40
C GLY A 275 -12.70 -9.44 -10.46
N ILE A 276 -13.07 -8.68 -9.44
CA ILE A 276 -12.11 -8.12 -8.47
C ILE A 276 -11.52 -9.24 -7.62
N GLU A 277 -10.21 -9.44 -7.74
CA GLU A 277 -9.46 -10.47 -7.03
C GLU A 277 -8.52 -9.89 -5.97
N PRO A 278 -8.25 -10.65 -4.87
CA PRO A 278 -7.16 -10.31 -3.95
C PRO A 278 -5.76 -10.36 -4.62
N PRO A 279 -4.80 -9.55 -4.12
CA PRO A 279 -4.92 -8.65 -2.99
C PRO A 279 -5.69 -7.38 -3.35
N ALA A 280 -6.60 -6.95 -2.47
CA ALA A 280 -7.36 -5.74 -2.68
C ALA A 280 -7.60 -4.98 -1.37
N VAL A 281 -7.68 -3.66 -1.48
CA VAL A 281 -8.09 -2.72 -0.43
C VAL A 281 -9.47 -2.18 -0.78
N VAL A 282 -10.33 -2.07 0.22
CA VAL A 282 -11.67 -1.48 0.07
C VAL A 282 -11.73 -0.18 0.85
N VAL A 283 -12.24 0.88 0.24
CA VAL A 283 -12.43 2.20 0.85
C VAL A 283 -13.90 2.54 0.84
N VAL A 284 -14.47 2.89 2.00
CA VAL A 284 -15.87 3.33 2.15
C VAL A 284 -15.90 4.75 2.67
N GLY A 285 -16.67 5.61 2.05
CA GLY A 285 -16.92 6.99 2.48
C GLY A 285 -16.89 8.00 1.33
N GLU A 286 -17.32 9.21 1.62
CA GLU A 286 -17.45 10.32 0.66
C GLU A 286 -16.13 10.68 -0.07
N VAL A 287 -14.97 10.37 0.52
CA VAL A 287 -13.66 10.60 -0.11
C VAL A 287 -13.50 9.85 -1.44
N VAL A 288 -14.26 8.78 -1.67
CA VAL A 288 -14.22 8.01 -2.92
C VAL A 288 -14.61 8.89 -4.11
N ARG A 289 -15.56 9.82 -3.93
CA ARG A 289 -15.98 10.77 -4.98
C ARG A 289 -14.83 11.67 -5.46
N MET A 290 -13.82 11.90 -4.62
CA MET A 290 -12.65 12.71 -4.97
C MET A 290 -11.85 12.12 -6.14
N ARG A 291 -11.96 10.82 -6.37
CA ARG A 291 -11.30 10.15 -7.51
C ARG A 291 -11.63 10.81 -8.84
N GLN A 292 -12.85 11.32 -9.03
CA GLN A 292 -13.26 12.00 -10.25
C GLN A 292 -12.38 13.22 -10.58
N SER A 293 -11.76 13.83 -9.57
CA SER A 293 -10.87 14.99 -9.71
C SER A 293 -9.39 14.65 -9.50
N LEU A 294 -9.07 13.54 -8.85
CA LEU A 294 -7.72 13.24 -8.38
C LEU A 294 -7.12 11.98 -9.01
N ASP A 295 -7.76 11.41 -10.02
CA ASP A 295 -7.24 10.25 -10.77
C ASP A 295 -6.03 10.63 -11.63
N TRP A 296 -4.92 10.90 -10.95
CA TRP A 296 -3.69 11.36 -11.58
C TRP A 296 -3.07 10.33 -12.53
N LEU A 297 -3.24 9.02 -12.27
CA LEU A 297 -2.80 7.98 -13.20
C LEU A 297 -3.65 8.01 -14.47
N GLY A 298 -4.98 8.09 -14.35
CA GLY A 298 -5.86 8.23 -15.50
C GLY A 298 -5.59 9.52 -16.27
N ALA A 299 -5.24 10.61 -15.58
CA ALA A 299 -4.86 11.87 -16.25
C ALA A 299 -3.57 11.73 -17.08
N LEU A 300 -2.60 10.93 -16.65
CA LEU A 300 -1.41 10.61 -17.46
C LEU A 300 -1.77 9.84 -18.75
N GLU A 301 -2.88 9.11 -18.73
CA GLU A 301 -3.44 8.39 -19.89
C GLU A 301 -4.43 9.23 -20.70
N GLY A 302 -4.63 10.48 -20.34
CA GLY A 302 -5.48 11.43 -21.07
C GLY A 302 -6.91 11.57 -20.53
N LYS A 303 -7.24 11.02 -19.37
CA LYS A 303 -8.53 11.21 -18.71
C LYS A 303 -8.73 12.68 -18.32
N VAL A 304 -9.88 13.23 -18.65
CA VAL A 304 -10.27 14.59 -18.20
C VAL A 304 -10.83 14.49 -16.79
N LEU A 305 -10.22 15.25 -15.87
CA LEU A 305 -10.63 15.27 -14.47
C LEU A 305 -11.73 16.31 -14.23
N GLN A 306 -12.67 15.98 -13.32
CA GLN A 306 -13.71 16.91 -12.89
C GLN A 306 -13.13 17.99 -11.96
N ARG A 307 -13.63 19.22 -12.04
CA ARG A 307 -13.12 20.33 -11.22
C ARG A 307 -13.66 20.37 -9.79
N ASP A 308 -14.88 19.89 -9.59
CA ASP A 308 -15.55 19.92 -8.28
C ASP A 308 -16.36 18.64 -8.04
N PRO A 309 -15.75 17.58 -7.53
CA PRO A 309 -16.40 16.28 -7.35
C PRO A 309 -17.42 16.26 -6.20
N LEU A 310 -17.39 17.25 -5.31
CA LEU A 310 -18.32 17.37 -4.17
C LEU A 310 -19.40 18.43 -4.38
N GLY A 311 -19.35 19.18 -5.48
CA GLY A 311 -20.29 20.27 -5.75
C GLY A 311 -20.24 21.42 -4.71
N LYS A 312 -19.09 21.58 -4.02
CA LYS A 312 -18.93 22.52 -2.90
C LYS A 312 -18.09 23.75 -3.23
N ARG A 313 -17.42 23.78 -4.38
CA ARG A 313 -16.58 24.90 -4.79
C ARG A 313 -17.41 25.90 -5.60
N THR A 314 -17.73 27.04 -4.99
CA THR A 314 -18.03 28.25 -5.75
C THR A 314 -16.74 28.70 -6.43
N LEU A 315 -16.60 28.44 -7.73
CA LEU A 315 -15.51 29.04 -8.51
C LEU A 315 -15.69 30.56 -8.35
N PRO A 316 -14.61 31.32 -8.02
CA PRO A 316 -14.69 32.76 -8.15
C PRO A 316 -15.07 33.06 -9.60
N GLU A 317 -16.11 33.88 -9.79
CA GLU A 317 -16.46 34.38 -11.10
C GLU A 317 -15.18 35.02 -11.66
N THR A 318 -14.67 34.44 -12.76
CA THR A 318 -13.54 35.04 -13.48
C THR A 318 -14.05 36.32 -14.08
N GLY A 319 -13.81 37.44 -13.38
CA GLY A 319 -13.97 38.79 -13.93
C GLY A 319 -12.94 39.06 -15.03
#